data_c11f5f67725edd4efc52d84343715101
#
_entry.id   c11f5f67725edd4efc52d84343715101
#
_cell.length_a   1.000
_cell.length_b   1.000
_cell.length_c   1.000
_cell.angle_alpha   90.00
_cell.angle_beta   90.00
_cell.angle_gamma   90.00
#
_symmetry.space_group_name_H-M   'P 1'
#
loop_
_entity.id
_entity.type
_entity.pdbx_description
1 polymer ?
#
loop_
_entity_poly.entity_id
_entity_poly.type
_entity_poly.pdbx_seq_one_letter_code
_entity_poly.pdbx_strand_id
1 'polypeptide(L)' 'LRQALRELPPREREIVLMRYGLEGYKELTQKEVAQKMGISQSYISRLEKRIMQRLRKEILRQTNCA' A
#
# COMPACT_ATOMS: atom_id res chain seq x y z
N LEU A 1 -10.64 0.79 4.94
CA LEU A 1 -9.22 0.56 4.73
C LEU A 1 -8.86 -0.93 4.58
N ARG A 2 -9.38 -1.76 5.47
CA ARG A 2 -9.14 -3.21 5.38
C ARG A 2 -9.70 -3.81 4.11
N GLN A 3 -10.87 -3.34 3.68
CA GLN A 3 -11.50 -3.84 2.47
C GLN A 3 -10.68 -3.47 1.24
N ALA A 4 -10.16 -2.24 1.20
CA ALA A 4 -9.29 -1.81 0.11
C ALA A 4 -8.02 -2.66 0.03
N LEU A 5 -7.43 -2.98 1.18
CA LEU A 5 -6.25 -3.84 1.23
C LEU A 5 -6.55 -5.25 0.71
N ARG A 6 -7.73 -5.78 1.01
CA ARG A 6 -8.12 -7.10 0.53
C ARG A 6 -8.28 -7.17 -0.97
N GLU A 7 -8.66 -6.06 -1.60
CA GLU A 7 -8.84 -5.98 -3.04
C GLU A 7 -7.51 -5.90 -3.79
N LEU A 8 -6.43 -5.59 -3.10
CA LEU A 8 -5.10 -5.53 -3.71
C LEU A 8 -4.54 -6.93 -3.96
N PRO A 9 -3.75 -7.12 -5.04
CA PRO A 9 -3.00 -8.36 -5.21
C PRO A 9 -2.12 -8.64 -3.99
N PRO A 10 -1.86 -9.91 -3.65
CA PRO A 10 -1.07 -10.24 -2.46
C PRO A 10 0.27 -9.52 -2.39
N ARG A 11 0.94 -9.37 -3.53
CA ARG A 11 2.24 -8.71 -3.58
C ARG A 11 2.14 -7.24 -3.22
N GLU A 12 1.16 -6.54 -3.79
CA GLU A 12 0.94 -5.13 -3.49
C GLU A 12 0.51 -4.93 -2.04
N ARG A 13 -0.35 -5.81 -1.55
CA ARG A 13 -0.79 -5.76 -0.16
C ARG A 13 0.39 -5.91 0.80
N GLU A 14 1.30 -6.84 0.52
CA GLU A 14 2.47 -7.04 1.34
C GLU A 14 3.38 -5.80 1.39
N ILE A 15 3.54 -5.14 0.24
CA ILE A 15 4.33 -3.90 0.17
C ILE A 15 3.72 -2.82 1.05
N VAL A 16 2.40 -2.66 0.99
CA VAL A 16 1.69 -1.68 1.83
C VAL A 16 1.84 -2.00 3.31
N LEU A 17 1.68 -3.26 3.67
CA LEU A 17 1.80 -3.69 5.06
C LEU A 17 3.18 -3.39 5.62
N MET A 18 4.22 -3.64 4.85
CA MET A 18 5.59 -3.36 5.27
C MET A 18 5.89 -1.87 5.30
N ARG A 19 5.36 -1.12 4.34
CA ARG A 19 5.62 0.32 4.24
C ARG A 19 5.01 1.12 5.40
N TYR A 20 3.84 0.70 5.86
CA TYR A 20 3.11 1.43 6.91
C TYR A 20 3.08 0.70 8.25
N GLY A 21 3.77 -0.42 8.34
CA GLY A 21 3.86 -1.16 9.59
C GLY A 21 2.52 -1.70 10.08
N LEU A 22 1.69 -2.18 9.18
CA LEU A 22 0.37 -2.71 9.51
C LEU A 22 0.42 -4.21 9.80
N GLU A 23 -0.56 -4.70 10.55
CA GLU A 23 -0.75 -6.13 10.84
C GLU A 23 0.51 -6.82 11.40
N GLY A 24 1.21 -6.14 12.29
CA GLY A 24 2.40 -6.72 12.92
C GLY A 24 3.68 -6.52 12.13
N TYR A 25 3.61 -5.96 10.95
CA TYR A 25 4.80 -5.61 10.18
C TYR A 25 5.47 -4.37 10.77
N LYS A 26 6.80 -4.34 10.70
CA LYS A 26 7.57 -3.17 11.09
C LYS A 26 7.58 -2.18 9.94
N GLU A 27 7.38 -0.89 10.25
CA GLU A 27 7.42 0.15 9.22
C GLU A 27 8.81 0.22 8.59
N LEU A 28 8.85 0.11 7.26
CA LEU A 28 10.08 0.14 6.49
C LEU A 28 10.06 1.29 5.49
N THR A 29 11.25 1.78 5.12
CA THR A 29 11.36 2.79 4.06
C THR A 29 11.16 2.13 2.70
N GLN A 30 10.90 2.95 1.67
CA GLN A 30 10.77 2.45 0.30
C GLN A 30 12.02 1.67 -0.12
N LYS A 31 13.18 2.17 0.26
CA LYS A 31 14.45 1.53 -0.06
C LYS A 31 14.56 0.16 0.59
N GLU A 32 14.17 0.06 1.86
CA GLU A 32 14.22 -1.19 2.59
C GLU A 32 13.26 -2.23 2.00
N VAL A 33 12.04 -1.80 1.65
CA VAL A 33 11.07 -2.68 1.02
C VAL A 33 11.58 -3.15 -0.34
N ALA A 34 12.16 -2.24 -1.12
CA ALA A 34 12.71 -2.59 -2.43
C ALA A 34 13.78 -3.65 -2.31
N GLN A 35 14.68 -3.50 -1.35
CA GLN A 35 15.75 -4.47 -1.11
C GLN A 35 15.20 -5.82 -0.67
N LYS A 36 14.21 -5.80 0.22
CA LYS A 36 13.62 -7.02 0.76
C LYS A 36 12.85 -7.79 -0.31
N MET A 37 12.14 -7.07 -1.17
CA MET A 37 11.34 -7.69 -2.23
C MET A 37 12.13 -7.97 -3.50
N GLY A 38 13.34 -7.44 -3.61
CA GLY A 38 14.17 -7.61 -4.81
C GLY A 38 13.66 -6.85 -6.02
N ILE A 39 13.04 -5.69 -5.78
CA ILE A 39 12.49 -4.84 -6.85
C ILE A 39 13.06 -3.43 -6.74
N SER A 40 12.81 -2.60 -7.76
CA SER A 40 13.33 -1.24 -7.76
C SER A 40 12.52 -0.32 -6.86
N GLN A 41 13.20 0.66 -6.27
CA GLN A 41 12.55 1.68 -5.46
C GLN A 41 11.57 2.52 -6.30
N SER A 42 11.91 2.76 -7.57
CA SER A 42 11.02 3.48 -8.48
C SER A 42 9.69 2.77 -8.65
N TYR A 43 9.74 1.44 -8.74
CA TYR A 43 8.53 0.63 -8.83
C TYR A 43 7.65 0.81 -7.58
N ILE A 44 8.27 0.76 -6.41
CA ILE A 44 7.56 0.93 -5.13
C ILE A 44 6.93 2.31 -5.05
N SER A 45 7.65 3.34 -5.47
CA SER A 45 7.14 4.70 -5.47
C SER A 45 5.89 4.85 -6.35
N ARG A 46 5.92 4.27 -7.55
CA ARG A 46 4.76 4.30 -8.44
C ARG A 46 3.60 3.51 -7.87
N LEU A 47 3.92 2.37 -7.28
CA LEU A 47 2.91 1.50 -6.68
C LEU A 47 2.22 2.20 -5.53
N GLU A 48 2.97 2.86 -4.66
CA GLU A 48 2.40 3.62 -3.55
C GLU A 48 1.46 4.71 -4.03
N LYS A 49 1.84 5.44 -5.07
CA LYS A 49 0.98 6.48 -5.63
C LYS A 49 -0.34 5.90 -6.11
N ARG A 50 -0.29 4.76 -6.82
CA ARG A 50 -1.48 4.11 -7.32
C ARG A 50 -2.37 3.64 -6.18
N ILE A 51 -1.78 3.03 -5.17
CA ILE A 51 -2.51 2.53 -4.01
C ILE A 51 -3.15 3.68 -3.23
N MET A 52 -2.41 4.76 -3.02
CA MET A 52 -2.94 5.93 -2.30
C MET A 52 -4.09 6.56 -3.04
N GLN A 53 -4.02 6.65 -4.38
CA GLN A 53 -5.13 7.17 -5.17
C GLN A 53 -6.37 6.31 -5.03
N ARG A 54 -6.19 4.99 -5.04
CA ARG A 54 -7.29 4.05 -4.89
C ARG A 54 -7.93 4.15 -3.51
N LEU A 55 -7.12 4.20 -2.46
CA LEU A 55 -7.60 4.37 -1.10
C LEU A 55 -8.32 5.70 -0.91
N ARG A 56 -7.79 6.76 -1.50
CA ARG A 56 -8.40 8.08 -1.44
C ARG A 56 -9.78 8.09 -2.08
N LYS A 57 -9.92 7.47 -3.24
CA LYS A 57 -11.21 7.34 -3.91
C LYS A 57 -12.22 6.62 -3.04
N GLU A 58 -11.78 5.55 -2.39
CA GLU A 58 -12.66 4.75 -1.55
C GLU A 58 -13.11 5.53 -0.31
N ILE A 59 -12.21 6.27 0.30
CA ILE A 59 -12.55 7.13 1.44
C ILE A 59 -13.55 8.21 1.04
N LEU A 60 -13.32 8.86 -0.11
CA LEU A 60 -14.25 9.88 -0.63
C LEU A 60 -15.60 9.29 -0.95
N ARG A 61 -15.63 8.07 -1.51
CA ARG A 61 -16.86 7.38 -1.82
C ARG A 61 -17.68 7.11 -0.56
N GLN A 62 -17.03 6.64 0.50
CA GLN A 62 -17.70 6.39 1.78
C GLN A 62 -18.24 7.68 2.39
N THR A 63 -17.50 8.75 2.31
CA THR A 63 -17.91 10.05 2.81
C THR A 63 -19.11 10.58 2.04
N ASN A 64 -19.13 10.38 0.72
CA ASN A 64 -20.24 10.84 -0.12
C ASN A 64 -21.51 10.03 0.06
N CYS A 65 -21.39 8.80 0.51
CA CYS A 65 -22.54 7.93 0.77
C CYS A 65 -23.19 8.22 2.12
N ALA A 66 -22.54 9.01 2.93
CA ALA A 66 -23.10 9.43 4.20
C ALA A 66 -24.00 10.64 3.99
#